data_53b7a072b1c05db158c5ac217b5f6a4b
#
_entry.id   53b7a072b1c05db158c5ac217b5f6a4b
#
_cell.length_a   1.000
_cell.length_b   1.000
_cell.length_c   1.000
_cell.angle_alpha   90.00
_cell.angle_beta   90.00
_cell.angle_gamma   90.00
#
_symmetry.space_group_name_H-M   'P 1'
#
loop_
_entity.id
_entity.type
_entity.pdbx_description
1 polymer ?
#
loop_
_entity_poly.entity_id
_entity_poly.type
_entity_poly.pdbx_seq_one_letter_code
_entity_poly.pdbx_strand_id
1 'polypeptide(L)'
;MAVTIGLWFASVVGVAIVLIGVRFFAQPAAASVSFGVPAAADDPYLSTKGVRDIASGLFIGLLVWHGQPRFVGWFMLVATLIPIVDGLIVLRHHGPRLAAFGVHWATAIFMLVSAGLLLLG
;
A
#
# COMPACT_ATOMS: atom_id res chain seq x y z
N MET A 1 2.65 24.15 -1.51
CA MET A 1 3.87 23.33 -1.32
C MET A 1 3.56 22.01 -0.63
N ALA A 2 2.97 22.05 0.57
CA ALA A 2 2.65 20.81 1.31
C ALA A 2 1.70 19.89 0.56
N VAL A 3 0.64 20.43 -0.04
CA VAL A 3 -0.32 19.65 -0.83
C VAL A 3 0.36 19.00 -2.03
N THR A 4 1.22 19.74 -2.73
CA THR A 4 1.98 19.19 -3.87
C THR A 4 2.87 18.03 -3.45
N ILE A 5 3.59 18.15 -2.35
CA ILE A 5 4.43 17.07 -1.80
C ILE A 5 3.56 15.88 -1.40
N GLY A 6 2.44 16.14 -0.74
CA GLY A 6 1.48 15.10 -0.36
C GLY A 6 0.94 14.32 -1.55
N LEU A 7 0.61 15.01 -2.65
CA LEU A 7 0.16 14.37 -3.90
C LEU A 7 1.25 13.53 -4.54
N TRP A 8 2.50 14.00 -4.51
CA TRP A 8 3.64 13.19 -4.98
C TRP A 8 3.80 11.91 -4.16
N PHE A 9 3.71 12.01 -2.84
CA PHE A 9 3.79 10.84 -1.96
C PHE A 9 2.66 9.87 -2.25
N ALA A 10 1.42 10.36 -2.38
CA ALA A 10 0.28 9.52 -2.71
C ALA A 10 0.45 8.84 -4.07
N SER A 11 0.96 9.56 -5.07
CA SER A 11 1.20 9.03 -6.40
C SER A 11 2.26 7.92 -6.38
N VAL A 12 3.32 8.11 -5.61
CA VAL A 12 4.36 7.07 -5.43
C VAL A 12 3.76 5.81 -4.80
N VAL A 13 2.95 5.96 -3.75
CA VAL A 13 2.25 4.82 -3.13
C VAL A 13 1.32 4.15 -4.13
N GLY A 14 0.54 4.93 -4.87
CA GLY A 14 -0.39 4.40 -5.88
C GLY A 14 0.31 3.57 -6.94
N VAL A 15 1.41 4.07 -7.51
CA VAL A 15 2.20 3.33 -8.50
C VAL A 15 2.81 2.07 -7.86
N ALA A 16 3.37 2.20 -6.66
CA ALA A 16 4.02 1.09 -5.98
C ALA A 16 3.04 -0.05 -5.71
N ILE A 17 1.83 0.23 -5.22
CA ILE A 17 0.86 -0.83 -4.92
C ILE A 17 0.25 -1.44 -6.18
N VAL A 18 0.13 -0.70 -7.28
CA VAL A 18 -0.25 -1.29 -8.57
C VAL A 18 0.82 -2.30 -9.01
N LEU A 19 2.08 -1.92 -8.94
CA LEU A 19 3.19 -2.81 -9.32
C LEU A 19 3.27 -4.04 -8.41
N ILE A 20 3.06 -3.87 -7.10
CA ILE A 20 3.01 -4.99 -6.16
C ILE A 20 1.83 -5.91 -6.49
N GLY A 21 0.66 -5.35 -6.77
CA GLY A 21 -0.51 -6.13 -7.17
C GLY A 21 -0.28 -6.93 -8.44
N VAL A 22 0.34 -6.32 -9.44
CA VAL A 22 0.73 -7.02 -10.67
C VAL A 22 1.68 -8.18 -10.36
N ARG A 23 2.63 -7.97 -9.45
CA ARG A 23 3.59 -9.01 -9.06
C ARG A 23 2.90 -10.20 -8.39
N PHE A 24 1.82 -9.97 -7.64
CA PHE A 24 1.04 -11.06 -7.05
C PHE A 24 0.37 -11.95 -8.10
N PHE A 25 0.13 -11.45 -9.31
CA PHE A 25 -0.33 -12.26 -10.45
C PHE A 25 0.84 -12.89 -11.23
N ALA A 26 1.90 -12.12 -11.49
CA ALA A 26 3.01 -12.57 -12.34
C ALA A 26 3.98 -13.49 -11.60
N GLN A 27 4.25 -13.22 -10.32
CA GLN A 27 5.20 -13.96 -9.49
C GLN A 27 4.61 -14.19 -8.10
N PRO A 28 3.49 -14.96 -7.99
CA PRO A 28 2.73 -15.03 -6.73
C PRO A 28 3.54 -15.57 -5.55
N ALA A 29 4.28 -16.64 -5.73
CA ALA A 29 5.08 -17.22 -4.63
C ALA A 29 6.15 -16.24 -4.15
N ALA A 30 6.90 -15.61 -5.06
CA ALA A 30 7.92 -14.63 -4.71
C ALA A 30 7.32 -13.39 -4.04
N ALA A 31 6.17 -12.93 -4.53
CA ALA A 31 5.46 -11.80 -3.94
C ALA A 31 5.03 -12.10 -2.49
N SER A 32 4.55 -13.31 -2.21
CA SER A 32 4.16 -13.73 -0.86
C SER A 32 5.36 -13.77 0.10
N VAL A 33 6.52 -14.18 -0.38
CA VAL A 33 7.76 -14.14 0.42
C VAL A 33 8.14 -12.71 0.78
N SER A 34 8.08 -11.80 -0.18
CA SER A 34 8.38 -10.38 0.05
C SER A 34 7.37 -9.74 1.01
N PHE A 35 6.11 -10.15 0.95
CA PHE A 35 5.08 -9.68 1.88
C PHE A 35 5.38 -10.12 3.32
N GLY A 36 5.96 -11.30 3.51
CA GLY A 36 6.32 -11.85 4.82
C GLY A 36 5.44 -13.02 5.29
N VAL A 37 4.49 -13.47 4.48
CA VAL A 37 3.64 -14.64 4.73
C VAL A 37 3.68 -15.52 3.49
N PRO A 38 4.73 -16.35 3.35
CA PRO A 38 4.89 -17.19 2.16
C PRO A 38 3.71 -18.12 1.95
N ALA A 39 3.34 -18.31 0.68
CA ALA A 39 2.25 -19.20 0.31
C ALA A 39 2.56 -19.89 -1.03
N ALA A 40 1.86 -21.01 -1.28
CA ALA A 40 1.93 -21.68 -2.57
C ALA A 40 1.37 -20.78 -3.68
N ALA A 41 1.89 -20.93 -4.90
CA ALA A 41 1.53 -20.06 -6.01
C ALA A 41 0.04 -20.09 -6.37
N ASP A 42 -0.67 -21.15 -6.04
CA ASP A 42 -2.11 -21.33 -6.28
C ASP A 42 -3.00 -20.91 -5.10
N ASP A 43 -2.43 -20.38 -4.03
CA ASP A 43 -3.22 -19.90 -2.90
C ASP A 43 -4.10 -18.72 -3.33
N PRO A 44 -5.41 -18.79 -3.14
CA PRO A 44 -6.34 -17.76 -3.63
C PRO A 44 -6.13 -16.39 -2.98
N TYR A 45 -5.51 -16.31 -1.80
CA TYR A 45 -5.26 -15.00 -1.20
C TYR A 45 -4.33 -14.14 -2.04
N LEU A 46 -3.44 -14.75 -2.83
CA LEU A 46 -2.47 -14.02 -3.66
C LEU A 46 -3.17 -13.22 -4.76
N SER A 47 -4.12 -13.84 -5.47
CA SER A 47 -4.92 -13.15 -6.48
C SER A 47 -5.83 -12.10 -5.86
N THR A 48 -6.43 -12.43 -4.71
CA THR A 48 -7.29 -11.51 -3.97
C THR A 48 -6.52 -10.25 -3.57
N LYS A 49 -5.32 -10.43 -3.02
CA LYS A 49 -4.47 -9.29 -2.65
C LYS A 49 -4.04 -8.51 -3.90
N GLY A 50 -3.67 -9.20 -4.96
CA GLY A 50 -3.24 -8.56 -6.21
C GLY A 50 -4.28 -7.61 -6.78
N VAL A 51 -5.51 -8.05 -6.94
CA VAL A 51 -6.58 -7.21 -7.51
C VAL A 51 -6.92 -6.04 -6.60
N ARG A 52 -6.88 -6.23 -5.28
CA ARG A 52 -7.15 -5.14 -4.33
C ARG A 52 -6.07 -4.08 -4.37
N ASP A 53 -4.81 -4.47 -4.45
CA ASP A 53 -3.68 -3.54 -4.56
C ASP A 53 -3.78 -2.74 -5.86
N ILE A 54 -4.06 -3.39 -6.99
CA ILE A 54 -4.22 -2.73 -8.28
C ILE A 54 -5.38 -1.72 -8.23
N ALA A 55 -6.54 -2.14 -7.74
CA ALA A 55 -7.72 -1.27 -7.65
C ALA A 55 -7.46 -0.07 -6.75
N SER A 56 -6.81 -0.27 -5.60
CA SER A 56 -6.49 0.82 -4.67
C SER A 56 -5.54 1.84 -5.30
N GLY A 57 -4.51 1.38 -6.00
CA GLY A 57 -3.56 2.26 -6.66
C GLY A 57 -4.19 3.04 -7.81
N LEU A 58 -5.04 2.39 -8.60
CA LEU A 58 -5.80 3.06 -9.67
C LEU A 58 -6.75 4.11 -9.08
N PHE A 59 -7.38 3.83 -7.95
CA PHE A 59 -8.27 4.78 -7.31
C PHE A 59 -7.53 6.02 -6.82
N ILE A 60 -6.35 5.85 -6.23
CA ILE A 60 -5.49 6.99 -5.87
C ILE A 60 -5.20 7.83 -7.12
N GLY A 61 -4.81 7.19 -8.23
CA GLY A 61 -4.52 7.86 -9.48
C GLY A 61 -5.71 8.66 -10.02
N LEU A 62 -6.91 8.09 -9.95
CA LEU A 62 -8.13 8.79 -10.37
C LEU A 62 -8.38 10.03 -9.52
N LEU A 63 -8.26 9.94 -8.22
CA LEU A 63 -8.46 11.08 -7.32
C LEU A 63 -7.42 12.17 -7.54
N VAL A 64 -6.15 11.79 -7.75
CA VAL A 64 -5.08 12.74 -8.06
C VAL A 64 -5.36 13.44 -9.38
N TRP A 65 -5.72 12.68 -10.41
CA TRP A 65 -5.99 13.23 -11.75
C TRP A 65 -7.18 14.17 -11.75
N HIS A 66 -8.24 13.86 -10.98
CA HIS A 66 -9.43 14.70 -10.91
C HIS A 66 -9.26 15.93 -9.99
N GLY A 67 -8.05 16.12 -9.44
CA GLY A 67 -7.78 17.29 -8.63
C GLY A 67 -8.53 17.28 -7.30
N GLN A 68 -8.54 16.15 -6.59
CA GLN A 68 -9.27 15.95 -5.34
C GLN A 68 -8.28 15.73 -4.17
N PRO A 69 -7.40 16.70 -3.83
CA PRO A 69 -6.33 16.46 -2.85
C PRO A 69 -6.85 16.11 -1.46
N ARG A 70 -7.96 16.68 -1.02
CA ARG A 70 -8.53 16.33 0.29
C ARG A 70 -9.05 14.89 0.31
N PHE A 71 -9.67 14.43 -0.76
CA PHE A 71 -10.13 13.04 -0.84
C PHE A 71 -8.95 12.08 -0.92
N VAL A 72 -7.88 12.44 -1.61
CA VAL A 72 -6.63 11.67 -1.57
C VAL A 72 -6.13 11.57 -0.13
N GLY A 73 -6.12 12.67 0.60
CA GLY A 73 -5.69 12.71 2.00
C GLY A 73 -6.54 11.80 2.89
N TRP A 74 -7.86 11.86 2.77
CA TRP A 74 -8.76 10.99 3.53
C TRP A 74 -8.56 9.52 3.14
N PHE A 75 -8.41 9.24 1.84
CA PHE A 75 -8.14 7.87 1.38
C PHE A 75 -6.83 7.35 1.97
N MET A 76 -5.76 8.14 1.91
CA MET A 76 -4.46 7.75 2.47
C MET A 76 -4.54 7.48 3.97
N LEU A 77 -5.29 8.32 4.70
CA LEU A 77 -5.46 8.14 6.15
C LEU A 77 -6.16 6.81 6.46
N VAL A 78 -7.30 6.55 5.82
CA VAL A 78 -8.05 5.30 6.03
C VAL A 78 -7.28 4.09 5.54
N ALA A 79 -6.67 4.19 4.36
CA ALA A 79 -5.91 3.10 3.75
C ALA A 79 -4.64 2.73 4.55
N THR A 80 -4.17 3.63 5.42
CA THR A 80 -3.04 3.33 6.32
C THR A 80 -3.32 2.14 7.25
N LEU A 81 -4.59 1.83 7.51
CA LEU A 81 -4.97 0.61 8.24
C LEU A 81 -4.41 -0.64 7.57
N ILE A 82 -4.31 -0.66 6.25
CA ILE A 82 -3.86 -1.83 5.49
C ILE A 82 -2.41 -2.21 5.85
N PRO A 83 -1.41 -1.33 5.66
CA PRO A 83 -0.04 -1.71 6.02
C PRO A 83 0.16 -1.88 7.53
N ILE A 84 -0.60 -1.19 8.37
CA ILE A 84 -0.54 -1.41 9.82
C ILE A 84 -0.93 -2.85 10.14
N VAL A 85 -2.08 -3.29 9.65
CA VAL A 85 -2.58 -4.66 9.90
C VAL A 85 -1.72 -5.70 9.19
N ASP A 86 -1.26 -5.41 7.97
CA ASP A 86 -0.35 -6.30 7.24
C ASP A 86 0.92 -6.57 8.05
N GLY A 87 1.52 -5.55 8.66
CA GLY A 87 2.68 -5.72 9.53
C GLY A 87 2.37 -6.58 10.76
N LEU A 88 1.21 -6.37 11.38
CA LEU A 88 0.76 -7.19 12.51
C LEU A 88 0.55 -8.65 12.10
N ILE A 89 -0.02 -8.88 10.92
CA ILE A 89 -0.23 -10.24 10.39
C ILE A 89 1.11 -10.94 10.17
N VAL A 90 2.08 -10.24 9.59
CA VAL A 90 3.44 -10.80 9.40
C VAL A 90 4.05 -11.20 10.74
N LEU A 91 3.98 -10.33 11.75
CA LEU A 91 4.51 -10.63 13.09
C LEU A 91 3.78 -11.80 13.74
N ARG A 92 2.45 -11.85 13.60
CA ARG A 92 1.62 -12.93 14.17
C ARG A 92 1.93 -14.29 13.55
N HIS A 93 2.35 -14.32 12.29
CA HIS A 93 2.72 -15.55 11.58
C HIS A 93 4.24 -15.81 11.64
N HIS A 94 4.95 -15.16 12.57
CA HIS A 94 6.37 -15.31 12.76
C HIS A 94 7.20 -14.98 11.51
N GLY A 95 6.70 -14.06 10.68
CA GLY A 95 7.40 -13.57 9.49
C GLY A 95 8.57 -12.65 9.84
N PRO A 96 9.40 -12.30 8.84
CA PRO A 96 10.58 -11.46 9.08
C PRO A 96 10.20 -10.08 9.64
N ARG A 97 10.90 -9.64 10.66
CA ARG A 97 10.72 -8.28 11.21
C ARG A 97 11.03 -7.20 10.18
N LEU A 98 11.96 -7.48 9.25
CA LEU A 98 12.25 -6.55 8.16
C LEU A 98 11.02 -6.32 7.29
N ALA A 99 10.23 -7.35 6.98
CA ALA A 99 8.98 -7.19 6.24
C ALA A 99 7.95 -6.39 7.04
N ALA A 100 7.75 -6.72 8.33
CA ALA A 100 6.77 -6.04 9.17
C ALA A 100 7.11 -4.56 9.37
N PHE A 101 8.32 -4.26 9.80
CA PHE A 101 8.74 -2.89 10.14
C PHE A 101 9.26 -2.13 8.92
N GLY A 102 10.12 -2.76 8.10
CA GLY A 102 10.81 -2.10 7.00
C GLY A 102 9.97 -1.95 5.74
N VAL A 103 8.94 -2.77 5.56
CA VAL A 103 8.06 -2.70 4.39
C VAL A 103 6.69 -2.15 4.81
N HIS A 104 5.95 -2.88 5.65
CA HIS A 104 4.56 -2.54 5.94
C HIS A 104 4.43 -1.30 6.81
N TRP A 105 5.12 -1.23 7.95
CA TRP A 105 5.01 -0.09 8.84
C TRP A 105 5.72 1.15 8.32
N ALA A 106 6.83 1.00 7.58
CA ALA A 106 7.45 2.12 6.88
C ALA A 106 6.49 2.72 5.84
N THR A 107 5.77 1.88 5.11
CA THR A 107 4.71 2.32 4.18
C THR A 107 3.61 3.06 4.92
N ALA A 108 3.17 2.54 6.08
CA ALA A 108 2.14 3.19 6.89
C ALA A 108 2.57 4.61 7.30
N ILE A 109 3.81 4.79 7.75
CA ILE A 109 4.34 6.11 8.13
C ILE A 109 4.35 7.04 6.92
N PHE A 110 4.80 6.55 5.77
CA PHE A 110 4.84 7.33 4.53
C PHE A 110 3.44 7.78 4.11
N MET A 111 2.45 6.91 4.22
CA MET A 111 1.05 7.22 3.93
C MET A 111 0.47 8.24 4.92
N LEU A 112 0.80 8.12 6.21
CA LEU A 112 0.37 9.08 7.22
C LEU A 112 0.95 10.47 6.97
N VAL A 113 2.22 10.55 6.56
CA VAL A 113 2.84 11.82 6.19
C VAL A 113 2.12 12.43 4.98
N SER A 114 1.83 11.64 3.97
CA SER A 114 1.04 12.09 2.81
C SER A 114 -0.32 12.62 3.23
N ALA A 115 -1.06 11.87 4.05
CA ALA A 115 -2.36 12.29 4.55
C ALA A 115 -2.29 13.60 5.33
N GLY A 116 -1.30 13.75 6.20
CA GLY A 116 -1.09 14.97 6.97
C GLY A 116 -0.84 16.18 6.07
N LEU A 117 0.03 16.04 5.08
CA LEU A 117 0.34 17.10 4.12
C LEU A 117 -0.90 17.50 3.31
N LEU A 118 -1.76 16.55 2.95
CA LEU A 118 -2.95 16.81 2.14
C LEU A 118 -4.11 17.38 2.95
N LEU A 119 -4.26 16.99 4.21
CA LEU A 119 -5.38 17.40 5.05
C LEU A 119 -5.08 18.68 5.85
N LEU A 120 -3.83 18.91 6.22
CA LEU A 120 -3.41 20.04 7.06
C LEU A 120 -2.67 21.12 6.27
N GLY A 121 -2.26 20.79 5.08
CA GLY A 121 -1.51 21.71 4.21
C GLY A 121 -2.33 22.68 3.35
#